data_3f8c868d69f569f47872196e693474c9
#
_entry.id   3f8c868d69f569f47872196e693474c9
#
_cell.length_a   1.000
_cell.length_b   1.000
_cell.length_c   1.000
_cell.angle_alpha   90.00
_cell.angle_beta   90.00
_cell.angle_gamma   90.00
#
_symmetry.space_group_name_H-M   'P 1'
#
loop_
_entity.id
_entity.type
_entity.pdbx_description
1 polymer ?
#
loop_
_entity_poly.entity_id
_entity_poly.type
_entity_poly.pdbx_seq_one_letter_code
_entity_poly.pdbx_strand_id
1 'polypeptide(L)' 'MRYKHIKTGATYTFISRIGVKFPLIGWVFFIKYFKGNEQAFYIRTEKSFNKKFKKIE' A
#
# COMPACT_ATOMS: atom_id res chain seq x y z
N MET A 1 -10.26 4.55 -3.52
CA MET A 1 -9.25 5.47 -2.99
C MET A 1 -7.98 5.38 -3.82
N ARG A 2 -7.47 6.50 -4.27
CA ARG A 2 -6.27 6.51 -5.10
C ARG A 2 -5.11 7.21 -4.41
N TYR A 3 -3.92 6.69 -4.66
CA TYR A 3 -2.68 7.20 -4.10
C TYR A 3 -1.67 7.45 -5.21
N LYS A 4 -0.79 8.41 -4.98
CA LYS A 4 0.28 8.75 -5.92
C LYS A 4 1.61 8.37 -5.30
N HIS A 5 2.43 7.65 -6.06
CA HIS A 5 3.80 7.34 -5.64
C HIS A 5 4.61 8.62 -5.75
N ILE A 6 5.15 9.08 -4.62
CA ILE A 6 5.78 10.40 -4.55
C ILE A 6 6.96 10.52 -5.51
N LYS A 7 7.79 9.48 -5.57
CA LYS A 7 9.01 9.53 -6.37
C LYS A 7 8.75 9.49 -7.87
N THR A 8 7.83 8.64 -8.32
CA THR A 8 7.60 8.42 -9.74
C THR A 8 6.40 9.17 -10.30
N GLY A 9 5.50 9.59 -9.43
CA GLY A 9 4.25 10.23 -9.86
C GLY A 9 3.19 9.27 -10.35
N ALA A 10 3.45 7.97 -10.34
CA ALA A 10 2.47 6.98 -10.80
C ALA A 10 1.30 6.88 -9.82
N THR A 11 0.11 6.65 -10.37
CA THR A 11 -1.12 6.54 -9.58
C THR A 11 -1.44 5.07 -9.33
N TYR A 12 -1.78 4.76 -8.08
CA TYR A 12 -2.15 3.42 -7.65
C TYR A 12 -3.49 3.44 -6.96
N THR A 13 -4.19 2.32 -7.01
CA THR A 13 -5.48 2.17 -6.35
C THR A 13 -5.34 1.29 -5.11
N PHE A 14 -5.81 1.82 -3.99
CA PHE A 14 -5.84 1.09 -2.72
C PHE A 14 -6.93 0.02 -2.77
N ILE A 15 -6.59 -1.19 -2.31
CA ILE A 15 -7.55 -2.29 -2.23
C ILE A 15 -7.97 -2.54 -0.79
N SER A 16 -7.01 -2.86 0.08
CA SER A 16 -7.33 -3.21 1.45
C SER A 16 -6.13 -3.04 2.37
N ARG A 17 -6.45 -2.96 3.66
CA ARG A 17 -5.47 -2.97 4.74
C ARG A 17 -5.53 -4.33 5.41
N ILE A 18 -4.40 -5.01 5.50
CA ILE A 18 -4.31 -6.37 6.00
C ILE A 18 -3.51 -6.39 7.29
N GLY A 19 -4.09 -6.96 8.34
CA GLY A 19 -3.38 -7.13 9.62
C GLY A 19 -2.85 -8.54 9.73
N VAL A 20 -1.58 -8.69 10.08
CA VAL A 20 -0.94 -9.97 10.31
C VAL A 20 -0.31 -9.96 11.69
N LYS A 21 -0.60 -10.98 12.50
CA LYS A 21 -0.03 -11.07 13.84
C LYS A 21 1.21 -11.96 13.81
N PHE A 22 2.31 -11.42 14.28
CA PHE A 22 3.56 -12.15 14.44
C PHE A 22 3.81 -12.47 15.90
N PRO A 23 4.32 -13.67 16.20
CA PRO A 23 4.47 -14.12 17.60
C PRO A 23 5.29 -13.18 18.50
N LEU A 24 6.37 -12.60 17.97
CA LEU A 24 7.27 -11.78 18.79
C LEU A 24 7.11 -10.29 18.58
N ILE A 25 6.52 -9.91 17.46
CA ILE A 25 6.42 -8.50 17.06
C ILE A 25 5.04 -7.92 17.36
N GLY A 26 4.02 -8.76 17.30
CA GLY A 26 2.64 -8.33 17.42
C GLY A 26 2.03 -8.08 16.05
N TRP A 27 1.08 -7.16 15.99
CA TRP A 27 0.38 -6.86 14.74
C TRP A 27 1.21 -6.00 13.82
N VAL A 28 1.27 -6.40 12.56
CA VAL A 28 1.88 -5.61 11.50
C VAL A 28 0.83 -5.46 10.41
N PHE A 29 0.62 -4.23 9.95
CA PHE A 29 -0.38 -3.96 8.92
C PHE A 29 0.28 -3.72 7.57
N PHE A 30 -0.38 -4.24 6.54
CA PHE A 30 0.09 -4.15 5.16
C PHE A 30 -0.99 -3.50 4.32
N ILE A 31 -0.56 -2.84 3.26
CA ILE A 31 -1.46 -2.24 2.28
C ILE A 31 -1.36 -3.02 0.99
N LYS A 32 -2.51 -3.46 0.48
CA LYS A 32 -2.61 -4.12 -0.81
C LYS A 32 -3.13 -3.10 -1.82
N TYR A 33 -2.44 -2.99 -2.94
CA TYR A 33 -2.77 -1.99 -3.94
C TYR A 33 -2.38 -2.49 -5.33
N PHE A 34 -2.86 -1.79 -6.37
CA PHE A 34 -2.50 -2.15 -7.75
C PHE A 34 -2.35 -0.88 -8.58
N LYS A 35 -1.70 -1.02 -9.71
CA LYS A 35 -1.45 0.09 -10.62
C LYS A 35 -2.25 -0.09 -11.90
N GLY A 36 -3.13 0.87 -12.19
CA GLY A 36 -3.81 1.00 -13.46
C GLY A 36 -4.28 -0.30 -14.09
N ASN A 37 -3.69 -0.64 -15.24
CA ASN A 37 -4.08 -1.80 -16.01
C ASN A 37 -3.29 -3.07 -15.71
N GLU A 38 -2.38 -3.00 -14.76
CA GLU A 38 -1.60 -4.17 -14.39
C GLU A 38 -2.47 -5.21 -13.72
N GLN A 39 -2.20 -6.48 -14.00
CA GLN A 39 -2.95 -7.57 -13.39
C GLN A 39 -2.32 -8.06 -12.08
N ALA A 40 -1.19 -7.50 -11.72
CA ALA A 40 -0.49 -7.86 -10.50
C ALA A 40 -0.86 -6.93 -9.37
N PHE A 41 -0.89 -7.46 -8.15
CA PHE A 41 -1.09 -6.67 -6.95
C PHE A 41 0.23 -6.48 -6.23
N TYR A 42 0.35 -5.39 -5.50
CA TYR A 42 1.51 -5.08 -4.68
C TYR A 42 1.10 -5.07 -3.21
N ILE A 43 2.02 -5.47 -2.35
CA ILE A 43 1.81 -5.44 -0.90
C ILE A 43 3.01 -4.76 -0.28
N ARG A 44 2.75 -3.77 0.59
CA ARG A 44 3.78 -3.09 1.38
C ARG A 44 3.31 -2.99 2.81
N THR A 45 4.26 -2.85 3.75
CA THR A 45 3.87 -2.50 5.11
C THR A 45 3.19 -1.13 5.08
N GLU A 46 2.24 -0.93 5.97
CA GLU A 46 1.53 0.34 6.06
C GLU A 46 2.49 1.51 6.27
N LYS A 47 3.47 1.32 7.12
CA LYS A 47 4.47 2.34 7.41
C LYS A 47 5.25 2.73 6.15
N SER A 48 5.69 1.75 5.37
CA SER A 48 6.39 2.00 4.12
C SER A 48 5.49 2.65 3.09
N PHE A 49 4.25 2.20 3.00
CA PHE A 49 3.28 2.77 2.08
C PHE A 49 3.02 4.24 2.37
N ASN A 50 2.77 4.58 3.63
CA ASN A 50 2.50 5.97 4.02
C ASN A 50 3.69 6.88 3.76
N LYS A 51 4.89 6.34 3.84
CA LYS A 51 6.10 7.11 3.59
C LYS A 51 6.30 7.42 2.11
N LYS A 52 5.90 6.51 1.23
CA LYS A 52 6.19 6.60 -0.20
C LYS A 52 5.01 6.99 -1.07
N PHE A 53 3.82 7.00 -0.52
CA PHE A 53 2.60 7.32 -1.27
C PHE A 53 1.84 8.44 -0.60
N LYS A 54 1.14 9.21 -1.44
CA LYS A 54 0.30 10.30 -0.96
C LYS A 54 -1.12 10.10 -1.47
N LYS A 55 -2.08 10.22 -0.58
CA LYS A 55 -3.49 10.09 -0.95
C LYS A 55 -3.91 11.26 -1.82
N ILE A 56 -4.56 10.98 -2.94
CA ILE A 56 -5.01 12.03 -3.85
C ILE A 56 -6.53 12.06 -4.02
N GLU A 57 -7.25 11.05 -3.51
CA GLU A 57 -8.72 11.14 -3.42
C GLU A 57 -9.29 10.01 -2.56
#